data_913a90d69e2c69a83d4ad7fc091f88f9
#
_entry.id   913a90d69e2c69a83d4ad7fc091f88f9
#
_cell.length_a   1.000
_cell.length_b   1.000
_cell.length_c   1.000
_cell.angle_alpha   90.00
_cell.angle_beta   90.00
_cell.angle_gamma   90.00
#
_symmetry.space_group_name_H-M   'P 1'
#
loop_
_entity.id
_entity.type
_entity.pdbx_description
1 polymer ?
#
loop_
_entity_poly.entity_id
_entity_poly.type
_entity_poly.pdbx_seq_one_letter_code
_entity_poly.pdbx_strand_id
1 'polypeptide(L)'
;SDRWHTDSGPTSMLAIFVLLSDLGPDGGPTSALDIPATKDVVRQGYASRKETGQMTTQIENNPARVEMTGPAGTIMFVNVARCLHRAGIPEEGKHREWLQFRLFPCRDTTDTTRLRPAKILKYTNRIDQDY
;
A
#
# COMPACT_ATOMS: atom_id res chain seq x y z
N SER A 1 -4.42 5.62 -1.50
CA SER A 1 -5.73 5.72 -0.85
C SER A 1 -5.63 5.34 0.62
N ASP A 2 -6.33 6.04 1.49
CA ASP A 2 -6.48 5.78 2.93
C ASP A 2 -7.51 4.68 3.24
N ARG A 3 -8.25 4.24 2.23
CA ARG A 3 -9.20 3.14 2.32
C ARG A 3 -8.57 1.82 1.88
N TRP A 4 -8.96 0.74 2.52
CA TRP A 4 -8.55 -0.59 2.12
C TRP A 4 -8.99 -0.90 0.67
N HIS A 5 -8.05 -1.34 -0.16
CA HIS A 5 -8.30 -1.63 -1.56
C HIS A 5 -7.24 -2.57 -2.14
N THR A 6 -7.54 -3.11 -3.29
CA THR A 6 -6.56 -3.68 -4.21
C THR A 6 -6.42 -2.77 -5.42
N ASP A 7 -5.24 -2.70 -5.99
CA ASP A 7 -5.02 -1.94 -7.22
C ASP A 7 -5.52 -2.70 -8.44
N SER A 8 -6.04 -1.96 -9.42
CA SER A 8 -6.36 -2.52 -10.72
C SER A 8 -5.09 -2.81 -11.50
N GLY A 9 -4.95 -4.03 -12.02
CA GLY A 9 -3.79 -4.43 -12.79
C GLY A 9 -3.64 -5.94 -12.89
N PRO A 10 -2.57 -6.42 -13.55
CA PRO A 10 -2.28 -7.84 -13.62
C PRO A 10 -2.05 -8.43 -12.21
N THR A 11 -2.55 -9.64 -11.98
CA THR A 11 -2.41 -10.34 -10.68
C THR A 11 -0.96 -10.65 -10.30
N SER A 12 -0.03 -10.51 -11.23
CA SER A 12 1.42 -10.64 -11.03
C SER A 12 2.13 -9.30 -10.80
N MET A 13 1.38 -8.18 -10.71
CA MET A 13 1.96 -6.87 -10.41
C MET A 13 2.53 -6.85 -9.00
N LEU A 14 3.78 -6.39 -8.88
CA LEU A 14 4.48 -6.25 -7.60
C LEU A 14 4.81 -4.77 -7.36
N ALA A 15 4.49 -4.27 -6.19
CA ALA A 15 4.99 -2.99 -5.71
C ALA A 15 6.14 -3.21 -4.71
N ILE A 16 7.15 -2.38 -4.83
CA ILE A 16 8.29 -2.31 -3.91
C ILE A 16 8.30 -0.90 -3.34
N PHE A 17 8.24 -0.79 -2.03
CA PHE A 17 8.37 0.48 -1.31
C PHE A 17 9.68 0.49 -0.55
N VAL A 18 10.41 1.59 -0.61
CA VAL A 18 11.66 1.81 0.12
C VAL A 18 11.52 3.09 0.93
N LEU A 19 11.64 3.00 2.25
CA LEU A 19 11.60 4.18 3.12
C LEU A 19 12.85 5.05 2.88
N LEU A 20 12.65 6.34 2.69
CA LEU A 20 13.72 7.34 2.57
C LEU A 20 14.05 8.02 3.90
N SER A 21 13.13 7.92 4.86
CA SER A 21 13.31 8.40 6.24
C SER A 21 12.78 7.36 7.22
N ASP A 22 13.15 7.47 8.49
CA ASP A 22 12.60 6.64 9.55
C ASP A 22 11.09 6.84 9.64
N LEU A 23 10.34 5.75 9.79
CA LEU A 23 8.89 5.78 9.85
C LEU A 23 8.39 5.02 11.07
N GLY A 24 7.82 5.76 12.01
CA GLY A 24 7.08 5.23 13.15
C GLY A 24 5.60 5.04 12.85
N PRO A 25 4.84 4.50 13.82
CA PRO A 25 3.38 4.34 13.70
C PRO A 25 2.64 5.66 13.47
N ASP A 26 3.14 6.75 14.04
CA ASP A 26 2.62 8.11 13.94
C ASP A 26 2.82 8.76 12.55
N GLY A 27 3.73 8.23 11.77
CA GLY A 27 3.99 8.70 10.40
C GLY A 27 3.00 8.15 9.35
N GLY A 28 1.96 7.46 9.77
CA GLY A 28 0.93 6.93 8.88
C GLY A 28 1.43 5.83 7.95
N PRO A 29 1.95 4.71 8.48
CA PRO A 29 2.55 3.66 7.66
C PRO A 29 1.55 3.04 6.69
N THR A 30 2.06 2.54 5.56
CA THR A 30 1.28 1.69 4.67
C THR A 30 1.00 0.36 5.35
N SER A 31 -0.26 -0.06 5.35
CA SER A 31 -0.69 -1.35 5.87
C SER A 31 -1.12 -2.27 4.73
N ALA A 32 -0.87 -3.56 4.89
CA ALA A 32 -1.30 -4.58 3.95
C ALA A 32 -1.71 -5.87 4.66
N LEU A 33 -2.63 -6.62 4.05
CA LEU A 33 -2.91 -8.01 4.38
C LEU A 33 -2.16 -8.92 3.40
N ASP A 34 -1.82 -10.11 3.84
CA ASP A 34 -1.35 -11.16 2.93
C ASP A 34 -2.48 -11.66 2.00
N ILE A 35 -2.12 -12.50 1.04
CA ILE A 35 -3.09 -13.02 0.05
C ILE A 35 -4.16 -13.91 0.70
N PRO A 36 -3.83 -14.86 1.62
CA PRO A 36 -4.84 -15.65 2.31
C PRO A 36 -5.85 -14.79 3.08
N ALA A 37 -5.39 -13.90 3.95
CA ALA A 37 -6.27 -13.02 4.72
C ALA A 37 -7.11 -12.09 3.84
N THR A 38 -6.54 -11.57 2.75
CA THR A 38 -7.29 -10.80 1.76
C THR A 38 -8.43 -11.62 1.16
N LYS A 39 -8.18 -12.88 0.76
CA LYS A 39 -9.21 -13.74 0.21
C LYS A 39 -10.33 -14.02 1.21
N ASP A 40 -9.99 -14.23 2.48
CA ASP A 40 -10.97 -14.52 3.52
C ASP A 40 -11.87 -13.31 3.80
N VAL A 41 -11.31 -12.11 3.85
CA VAL A 41 -12.07 -10.86 3.98
C VAL A 41 -13.01 -10.64 2.77
N VAL A 42 -12.52 -10.89 1.56
CA VAL A 42 -13.33 -10.76 0.33
C VAL A 42 -14.47 -11.79 0.32
N ARG A 43 -14.23 -13.04 0.74
CA ARG A 43 -15.28 -14.07 0.85
C ARG A 43 -16.36 -13.72 1.85
N GLN A 44 -16.03 -12.93 2.88
CA GLN A 44 -16.97 -12.39 3.84
C GLN A 44 -17.76 -11.20 3.31
N GLY A 45 -17.55 -10.80 2.06
CA GLY A 45 -18.31 -9.76 1.37
C GLY A 45 -17.65 -8.39 1.29
N TYR A 46 -16.36 -8.27 1.67
CA TYR A 46 -15.68 -6.98 1.55
C TYR A 46 -15.59 -6.53 0.09
N ALA A 47 -16.10 -5.34 -0.20
CA ALA A 47 -15.97 -4.69 -1.49
C ALA A 47 -14.99 -3.51 -1.36
N SER A 48 -13.88 -3.60 -2.09
CA SER A 48 -12.80 -2.61 -2.06
C SER A 48 -13.31 -1.15 -2.14
N ARG A 49 -12.82 -0.30 -1.25
CA ARG A 49 -13.13 1.15 -1.14
C ARG A 49 -14.57 1.51 -0.76
N LYS A 50 -15.46 0.55 -0.64
CA LYS A 50 -16.89 0.83 -0.37
C LYS A 50 -17.29 0.59 1.08
N GLU A 51 -16.53 -0.24 1.78
CA GLU A 51 -16.88 -0.64 3.13
C GLU A 51 -16.37 0.34 4.17
N THR A 52 -17.22 0.56 5.15
CA THR A 52 -16.92 1.27 6.39
C THR A 52 -17.46 0.47 7.57
N GLY A 53 -16.95 0.70 8.76
CA GLY A 53 -17.51 0.09 9.96
C GLY A 53 -16.93 -1.29 10.31
N GLN A 54 -17.79 -2.25 10.61
CA GLN A 54 -17.36 -3.53 11.21
C GLN A 54 -16.32 -4.31 10.40
N MET A 55 -16.45 -4.36 9.07
CA MET A 55 -15.47 -5.06 8.23
C MET A 55 -14.13 -4.34 8.21
N THR A 56 -14.12 -3.02 8.19
CA THR A 56 -12.88 -2.25 8.32
C THR A 56 -12.20 -2.55 9.65
N THR A 57 -12.95 -2.61 10.75
CA THR A 57 -12.42 -2.99 12.07
C THR A 57 -11.85 -4.41 12.08
N GLN A 58 -12.48 -5.36 11.41
CA GLN A 58 -11.96 -6.73 11.27
C GLN A 58 -10.64 -6.77 10.50
N ILE A 59 -10.50 -5.95 9.45
CA ILE A 59 -9.26 -5.84 8.70
C ILE A 59 -8.16 -5.20 9.55
N GLU A 60 -8.49 -4.13 10.28
CA GLU A 60 -7.53 -3.43 11.15
C GLU A 60 -7.00 -4.34 12.27
N ASN A 61 -7.82 -5.21 12.80
CA ASN A 61 -7.46 -6.15 13.87
C ASN A 61 -7.00 -7.51 13.34
N ASN A 62 -6.82 -7.68 12.03
CA ASN A 62 -6.40 -8.94 11.46
C ASN A 62 -4.94 -9.25 11.83
N PRO A 63 -4.63 -10.42 12.42
CA PRO A 63 -3.27 -10.77 12.82
C PRO A 63 -2.28 -10.89 11.65
N ALA A 64 -2.78 -11.05 10.42
CA ALA A 64 -1.97 -11.07 9.20
C ALA A 64 -1.72 -9.65 8.64
N ARG A 65 -2.16 -8.60 9.33
CA ARG A 65 -1.89 -7.22 8.94
C ARG A 65 -0.43 -6.87 9.24
N VAL A 66 0.23 -6.33 8.24
CA VAL A 66 1.59 -5.83 8.32
C VAL A 66 1.59 -4.34 8.07
N GLU A 67 2.35 -3.59 8.86
CA GLU A 67 2.61 -2.17 8.67
C GLU A 67 4.07 -1.94 8.28
N MET A 68 4.27 -1.05 7.31
CA MET A 68 5.61 -0.65 6.89
C MET A 68 6.16 0.41 7.84
N THR A 69 6.77 -0.03 8.93
CA THR A 69 7.49 0.82 9.88
C THR A 69 8.96 0.40 9.93
N GLY A 70 9.84 1.32 10.31
CA GLY A 70 11.26 1.03 10.47
C GLY A 70 12.17 2.19 10.08
N PRO A 71 13.49 1.98 10.10
CA PRO A 71 14.46 2.98 9.69
C PRO A 71 14.45 3.20 8.18
N ALA A 72 15.05 4.31 7.75
CA ALA A 72 15.36 4.56 6.35
C ALA A 72 16.05 3.34 5.73
N GLY A 73 15.68 3.00 4.49
CA GLY A 73 16.15 1.80 3.80
C GLY A 73 15.28 0.55 4.05
N THR A 74 14.29 0.60 4.95
CA THR A 74 13.30 -0.49 5.09
C THR A 74 12.57 -0.69 3.77
N ILE A 75 12.42 -1.96 3.36
CA ILE A 75 11.80 -2.33 2.09
C ILE A 75 10.57 -3.20 2.36
N MET A 76 9.45 -2.88 1.70
CA MET A 76 8.26 -3.72 1.66
C MET A 76 7.97 -4.17 0.23
N PHE A 77 7.75 -5.47 0.07
CA PHE A 77 7.27 -6.06 -1.18
C PHE A 77 5.80 -6.43 -1.01
N VAL A 78 4.95 -5.98 -1.90
CA VAL A 78 3.53 -6.31 -1.84
C VAL A 78 2.93 -6.48 -3.24
N ASN A 79 2.16 -7.55 -3.42
CA ASN A 79 1.35 -7.72 -4.61
C ASN A 79 0.06 -6.89 -4.46
N VAL A 80 0.13 -5.64 -4.85
CA VAL A 80 -0.95 -4.65 -4.67
C VAL A 80 -2.24 -4.99 -5.42
N ALA A 81 -2.18 -5.88 -6.43
CA ALA A 81 -3.37 -6.36 -7.13
C ALA A 81 -4.11 -7.49 -6.39
N ARG A 82 -3.45 -8.17 -5.44
CA ARG A 82 -4.00 -9.33 -4.71
C ARG A 82 -4.09 -9.13 -3.21
N CYS A 83 -3.34 -8.20 -2.66
CA CYS A 83 -3.30 -7.88 -1.24
C CYS A 83 -4.12 -6.62 -0.98
N LEU A 84 -5.10 -6.70 -0.08
CA LEU A 84 -5.73 -5.49 0.45
C LEU A 84 -4.66 -4.65 1.14
N HIS A 85 -4.61 -3.39 0.80
CA HIS A 85 -3.67 -2.44 1.37
C HIS A 85 -4.28 -1.06 1.48
N ARG A 86 -3.72 -0.24 2.32
CA ARG A 86 -4.07 1.19 2.45
C ARG A 86 -2.86 2.02 2.84
N ALA A 87 -2.93 3.30 2.54
CA ALA A 87 -2.06 4.29 3.11
C ALA A 87 -2.57 4.66 4.52
N GLY A 88 -1.71 4.73 5.52
CA GLY A 88 -2.07 5.37 6.77
C GLY A 88 -2.09 6.89 6.63
N ILE A 89 -2.70 7.57 7.58
CA ILE A 89 -2.74 9.04 7.64
C ILE A 89 -1.71 9.47 8.69
N PRO A 90 -0.68 10.26 8.33
CA PRO A 90 0.26 10.78 9.31
C PRO A 90 -0.43 11.66 10.34
N GLU A 91 0.05 11.65 11.58
CA GLU A 91 -0.34 12.60 12.60
C GLU A 91 0.11 14.02 12.23
N GLU A 92 -0.45 15.02 12.92
CA GLU A 92 -0.09 16.42 12.69
C GLU A 92 1.42 16.66 12.82
N GLY A 93 2.00 17.32 11.84
CA GLY A 93 3.44 17.58 11.78
C GLY A 93 4.30 16.39 11.37
N LYS A 94 3.71 15.23 11.18
CA LYS A 94 4.42 14.02 10.70
C LYS A 94 4.29 13.88 9.19
N HIS A 95 5.23 13.15 8.61
CA HIS A 95 5.21 12.81 7.19
C HIS A 95 5.95 11.49 6.99
N ARG A 96 5.82 10.93 5.83
CA ARG A 96 6.62 9.79 5.38
C ARG A 96 7.12 10.04 3.97
N GLU A 97 8.28 9.50 3.70
CA GLU A 97 8.92 9.58 2.40
C GLU A 97 9.34 8.20 1.95
N TRP A 98 8.99 7.83 0.73
CA TRP A 98 9.41 6.56 0.15
C TRP A 98 9.60 6.66 -1.36
N LEU A 99 10.38 5.73 -1.89
CA LEU A 99 10.37 5.37 -3.30
C LEU A 99 9.39 4.23 -3.51
N GLN A 100 8.61 4.30 -4.57
CA GLN A 100 7.75 3.21 -5.01
C GLN A 100 8.11 2.77 -6.41
N PHE A 101 8.40 1.49 -6.56
CA PHE A 101 8.56 0.84 -7.85
C PHE A 101 7.36 -0.06 -8.11
N ARG A 102 6.86 -0.06 -9.35
CA ARG A 102 5.82 -0.99 -9.78
C ARG A 102 6.38 -1.85 -10.90
N LEU A 103 6.45 -3.15 -10.63
CA LEU A 103 6.89 -4.14 -11.59
C LEU A 103 5.65 -4.76 -12.24
N PHE A 104 5.61 -4.71 -13.56
CA PHE A 104 4.56 -5.32 -14.37
C PHE A 104 5.14 -6.50 -15.14
N PRO A 105 4.33 -7.56 -15.39
CA PRO A 105 4.77 -8.63 -16.26
C PRO A 105 5.05 -8.07 -17.65
N CYS A 106 6.17 -8.44 -18.23
CA CYS A 106 6.56 -8.09 -19.57
C CYS A 106 6.87 -9.38 -20.36
N ARG A 107 6.41 -9.46 -21.59
CA ARG A 107 6.74 -10.59 -22.48
C ARG A 107 8.13 -10.45 -23.10
N ASP A 108 8.57 -9.22 -23.30
CA ASP A 108 9.88 -8.89 -23.82
C ASP A 108 10.72 -8.23 -22.72
N THR A 109 11.69 -8.95 -22.21
CA THR A 109 12.59 -8.48 -21.15
C THR A 109 13.63 -7.46 -21.65
N THR A 110 13.73 -7.26 -22.97
CA THR A 110 14.66 -6.30 -23.59
C THR A 110 13.99 -4.95 -23.87
N ASP A 111 12.66 -4.88 -23.81
CA ASP A 111 11.91 -3.63 -24.04
C ASP A 111 12.02 -2.69 -22.83
N THR A 112 13.02 -1.83 -22.86
CA THR A 112 13.23 -0.78 -21.83
C THR A 112 12.36 0.45 -22.07
N THR A 113 11.64 0.56 -23.19
CA THR A 113 10.81 1.75 -23.50
C THR A 113 9.62 1.88 -22.55
N ARG A 114 9.24 0.80 -21.87
CA ARG A 114 8.17 0.77 -20.88
C ARG A 114 8.62 1.10 -19.44
N LEU A 115 9.90 1.29 -19.24
CA LEU A 115 10.39 1.74 -17.93
C LEU A 115 9.91 3.17 -17.68
N ARG A 116 9.12 3.33 -16.64
CA ARG A 116 8.68 4.65 -16.18
C ARG A 116 9.64 5.15 -15.11
N PRO A 117 9.93 6.46 -15.07
CA PRO A 117 10.69 7.03 -13.97
C PRO A 117 10.08 6.68 -12.61
N ALA A 118 10.94 6.47 -11.63
CA ALA A 118 10.49 6.35 -10.24
C ALA A 118 9.76 7.63 -9.82
N LYS A 119 8.67 7.46 -9.04
CA LYS A 119 7.94 8.57 -8.46
C LYS A 119 8.19 8.61 -6.97
N ILE A 120 8.69 9.74 -6.51
CA ILE A 120 8.81 10.03 -5.07
C ILE A 120 7.49 10.65 -4.63
N LEU A 121 6.86 10.05 -3.65
CA LEU A 121 5.62 10.54 -3.05
C LEU A 121 5.92 10.96 -1.61
N LYS A 122 5.59 12.20 -1.29
CA LYS A 122 5.63 12.74 0.05
C LYS A 122 4.20 12.95 0.53
N TYR A 123 3.83 12.29 1.62
CA TYR A 123 2.53 12.45 2.24
C TYR A 123 2.69 13.23 3.54
N THR A 124 1.88 14.24 3.69
CA THR A 124 1.70 15.00 4.93
C THR A 124 0.27 14.83 5.40
N ASN A 125 -0.05 15.27 6.59
CA ASN A 125 -1.42 15.27 7.10
C ASN A 125 -2.35 16.30 6.39
N ARG A 126 -1.86 17.02 5.39
CA ARG A 126 -2.74 17.82 4.55
C ARG A 126 -3.62 16.89 3.74
N ILE A 127 -4.91 16.97 3.99
CA ILE A 127 -5.93 16.45 3.10
C ILE A 127 -5.93 17.40 1.91
N ASP A 128 -5.22 17.06 0.86
CA ASP A 128 -5.36 17.77 -0.40
C ASP A 128 -6.79 17.49 -0.88
N GLN A 129 -7.62 18.53 -0.85
CA GLN A 129 -9.05 18.47 -1.20
C GLN A 129 -9.27 18.33 -2.71
N ASP A 130 -8.22 18.09 -3.48
CA ASP A 130 -8.26 17.99 -4.95
C ASP A 130 -8.28 16.52 -5.39
N TYR A 131 -9.43 15.86 -5.17
CA TYR A 131 -9.82 14.63 -5.86
C TYR A 131 -11.23 14.77 -6.41
#